data_a55ca56134ff799869adac97ad364f12
#
_entry.id   a55ca56134ff799869adac97ad364f12
#
_cell.length_a   1.000
_cell.length_b   1.000
_cell.length_c   1.000
_cell.angle_alpha   90.00
_cell.angle_beta   90.00
_cell.angle_gamma   90.00
#
_symmetry.space_group_name_H-M   'P 1'
#
loop_
_entity.id
_entity.type
_entity.pdbx_description
1 polymer ?
#
loop_
_entity_poly.entity_id
_entity_poly.type
_entity_poly.pdbx_seq_one_letter_code
_entity_poly.pdbx_strand_id
1 'polypeptide(L)'
;LGPGLGEYMIACVDADYDWLLQGQNDISRMICTNPYVLHTYAYAIENYQCYAPNLHTICVMSTLNDNVMVDLNAFMTEYSRIIWPLFVWNIWCYRNEVYHEFTISDFCETVTFRDVNPYHPENTLQMVKNRVNKKVSWLQRKFPEGKKTYAPLRSELLDMGLTPETTYLYMQGHSVFENVVMPLLTPICTLLRKEREREINKLAEHEIQRQNELSCYQHSQAPVDDMLKKSTGFRTSKPYEWLIADISRLMAEVGRPK
;
A
#
# COMPACT_ATOMS: atom_id res chain seq x y z
N LEU A 1 -23.38 7.57 -5.96
CA LEU A 1 -22.99 8.54 -7.00
C LEU A 1 -24.22 8.86 -7.82
N GLY A 2 -24.72 10.10 -7.72
CA GLY A 2 -26.05 10.47 -8.22
C GLY A 2 -26.09 10.95 -9.68
N PRO A 3 -27.29 11.20 -10.22
CA PRO A 3 -27.50 11.58 -11.62
C PRO A 3 -27.01 12.99 -11.99
N GLY A 4 -26.26 13.67 -11.10
CA GLY A 4 -25.77 15.04 -11.31
C GLY A 4 -24.31 15.15 -11.77
N LEU A 5 -23.60 14.03 -12.00
CA LEU A 5 -22.22 14.09 -12.48
C LEU A 5 -22.16 14.54 -13.93
N GLY A 6 -21.25 15.48 -14.23
CA GLY A 6 -21.10 16.09 -15.54
C GLY A 6 -20.05 17.19 -15.51
N GLU A 7 -20.05 18.05 -16.53
CA GLU A 7 -19.10 19.15 -16.71
C GLU A 7 -18.94 20.06 -15.46
N TYR A 8 -19.98 20.19 -14.63
CA TYR A 8 -20.01 21.05 -13.44
C TYR A 8 -19.82 20.31 -12.13
N MET A 9 -19.80 18.97 -12.14
CA MET A 9 -19.65 18.16 -10.94
C MET A 9 -18.95 16.85 -11.26
N ILE A 10 -17.80 16.64 -10.66
CA ILE A 10 -17.03 15.40 -10.73
C ILE A 10 -17.05 14.68 -9.38
N ALA A 11 -16.88 13.37 -9.38
CA ALA A 11 -16.62 12.58 -8.18
C ALA A 11 -15.16 12.15 -8.15
N CYS A 12 -14.54 12.25 -6.97
CA CYS A 12 -13.22 11.69 -6.68
C CYS A 12 -13.41 10.64 -5.59
N VAL A 13 -13.06 9.39 -5.87
CA VAL A 13 -13.34 8.25 -5.00
C VAL A 13 -12.13 7.34 -4.87
N ASP A 14 -12.09 6.56 -3.80
CA ASP A 14 -11.18 5.42 -3.73
C ASP A 14 -11.62 4.35 -4.71
N ALA A 15 -10.66 3.63 -5.29
CA ALA A 15 -10.96 2.58 -6.26
C ALA A 15 -11.54 1.32 -5.60
N ASP A 16 -11.17 1.06 -4.34
CA ASP A 16 -11.45 -0.18 -3.65
C ASP A 16 -11.16 -1.40 -4.56
N TYR A 17 -12.01 -2.43 -4.54
CA TYR A 17 -11.98 -3.49 -5.54
C TYR A 17 -12.84 -3.19 -6.78
N ASP A 18 -13.61 -2.10 -6.77
CA ASP A 18 -14.58 -1.82 -7.83
C ASP A 18 -13.92 -1.65 -9.20
N TRP A 19 -12.75 -1.00 -9.25
CA TRP A 19 -11.96 -0.96 -10.48
C TRP A 19 -11.51 -2.35 -10.96
N LEU A 20 -11.12 -3.25 -10.04
CA LEU A 20 -10.67 -4.61 -10.36
C LEU A 20 -11.82 -5.56 -10.75
N LEU A 21 -13.05 -5.20 -10.43
CA LEU A 21 -14.25 -5.97 -10.81
C LEU A 21 -14.71 -5.70 -12.25
N GLN A 22 -14.17 -4.68 -12.92
CA GLN A 22 -14.37 -4.41 -14.35
C GLN A 22 -15.83 -4.42 -14.80
N GLY A 23 -16.71 -3.72 -14.05
CA GLY A 23 -18.10 -3.51 -14.40
C GLY A 23 -19.07 -4.64 -13.99
N GLN A 24 -18.65 -5.56 -13.13
CA GLN A 24 -19.50 -6.68 -12.68
C GLN A 24 -20.68 -6.24 -11.80
N ASN A 25 -20.56 -5.10 -11.12
CA ASN A 25 -21.66 -4.47 -10.39
C ASN A 25 -21.86 -3.01 -10.86
N ASP A 26 -22.92 -2.36 -10.40
CA ASP A 26 -23.26 -1.00 -10.84
C ASP A 26 -22.21 0.04 -10.43
N ILE A 27 -21.62 -0.11 -9.24
CA ILE A 27 -20.57 0.80 -8.74
C ILE A 27 -19.31 0.62 -9.60
N SER A 28 -18.86 -0.61 -9.78
CA SER A 28 -17.72 -0.95 -10.63
C SER A 28 -17.90 -0.45 -12.06
N ARG A 29 -19.11 -0.64 -12.63
CA ARG A 29 -19.43 -0.13 -13.97
C ARG A 29 -19.33 1.38 -14.04
N MET A 30 -19.84 2.09 -13.03
CA MET A 30 -19.77 3.55 -12.97
C MET A 30 -18.31 4.04 -12.87
N ILE A 31 -17.50 3.44 -12.02
CA ILE A 31 -16.07 3.78 -11.85
C ILE A 31 -15.29 3.55 -13.15
N CYS A 32 -15.57 2.44 -13.85
CA CYS A 32 -14.85 2.09 -15.08
C CYS A 32 -15.30 2.87 -16.33
N THR A 33 -16.53 3.41 -16.36
CA THR A 33 -17.10 3.94 -17.62
C THR A 33 -17.53 5.41 -17.57
N ASN A 34 -17.70 6.00 -16.39
CA ASN A 34 -18.13 7.38 -16.28
C ASN A 34 -16.91 8.32 -16.28
N PRO A 35 -16.70 9.17 -17.30
CA PRO A 35 -15.53 10.05 -17.39
C PRO A 35 -15.48 11.12 -16.29
N TYR A 36 -16.59 11.40 -15.60
CA TYR A 36 -16.67 12.34 -14.49
C TYR A 36 -16.45 11.69 -13.11
N VAL A 37 -16.06 10.41 -13.09
CA VAL A 37 -15.65 9.69 -11.88
C VAL A 37 -14.15 9.43 -11.98
N LEU A 38 -13.38 10.12 -11.17
CA LEU A 38 -11.95 9.91 -11.00
C LEU A 38 -11.72 9.02 -9.79
N HIS A 39 -10.84 8.04 -9.90
CA HIS A 39 -10.53 7.13 -8.81
C HIS A 39 -9.03 6.94 -8.61
N THR A 40 -8.63 6.45 -7.46
CA THR A 40 -7.22 6.34 -7.08
C THR A 40 -6.41 5.34 -7.91
N TYR A 41 -7.03 4.40 -8.65
CA TYR A 41 -6.41 3.22 -9.23
C TYR A 41 -5.72 2.29 -8.20
N ALA A 42 -4.98 2.82 -7.22
CA ALA A 42 -4.66 2.10 -5.99
C ALA A 42 -5.95 1.86 -5.19
N TYR A 43 -5.94 0.93 -4.24
CA TYR A 43 -7.15 0.61 -3.45
C TYR A 43 -7.74 1.88 -2.81
N ALA A 44 -6.92 2.65 -2.08
CA ALA A 44 -7.31 3.90 -1.41
C ALA A 44 -6.11 4.84 -1.27
N ILE A 45 -6.33 6.02 -0.68
CA ILE A 45 -5.27 7.02 -0.46
C ILE A 45 -4.14 6.50 0.44
N GLU A 46 -4.42 5.62 1.42
CA GLU A 46 -3.42 5.04 2.31
C GLU A 46 -2.39 4.22 1.55
N ASN A 47 -2.77 3.58 0.45
CA ASN A 47 -1.82 2.83 -0.39
C ASN A 47 -0.78 3.76 -1.03
N TYR A 48 -1.17 4.98 -1.42
CA TYR A 48 -0.23 6.00 -1.87
C TYR A 48 0.70 6.48 -0.74
N GLN A 49 0.15 6.72 0.45
CA GLN A 49 0.94 7.10 1.63
C GLN A 49 2.00 6.04 1.96
N CYS A 50 1.66 4.77 1.77
CA CYS A 50 2.52 3.60 1.99
C CYS A 50 3.41 3.23 0.80
N TYR A 51 3.65 4.13 -0.15
CA TYR A 51 4.43 3.84 -1.35
C TYR A 51 5.87 3.45 -1.03
N ALA A 52 6.24 2.21 -1.32
CA ALA A 52 7.48 1.56 -0.87
C ALA A 52 8.76 2.34 -1.19
N PRO A 53 8.96 2.90 -2.41
CA PRO A 53 10.15 3.68 -2.72
C PRO A 53 10.37 4.91 -1.83
N ASN A 54 9.33 5.39 -1.14
CA ASN A 54 9.41 6.55 -0.27
C ASN A 54 9.55 6.23 1.22
N LEU A 55 9.45 4.97 1.64
CA LEU A 55 9.44 4.60 3.06
C LEU A 55 10.74 4.95 3.79
N HIS A 56 11.89 4.86 3.11
CA HIS A 56 13.16 5.31 3.69
C HIS A 56 13.12 6.81 4.00
N THR A 57 12.61 7.64 3.09
CA THR A 57 12.44 9.08 3.33
C THR A 57 11.54 9.35 4.54
N ILE A 58 10.49 8.54 4.75
CA ILE A 58 9.65 8.65 5.96
C ILE A 58 10.46 8.37 7.22
N CYS A 59 11.32 7.35 7.21
CA CYS A 59 12.22 7.08 8.35
C CYS A 59 13.14 8.27 8.62
N VAL A 60 13.76 8.82 7.58
CA VAL A 60 14.64 10.02 7.71
C VAL A 60 13.89 11.21 8.29
N MET A 61 12.71 11.52 7.75
CA MET A 61 11.87 12.63 8.23
C MET A 61 11.40 12.45 9.67
N SER A 62 11.17 11.21 10.09
CA SER A 62 10.70 10.88 11.44
C SER A 62 11.83 10.85 12.48
N THR A 63 13.07 10.50 12.08
CA THR A 63 14.16 10.18 13.00
C THR A 63 15.38 11.08 12.85
N LEU A 64 15.43 11.90 11.80
CA LEU A 64 16.61 12.71 11.43
C LEU A 64 17.90 11.86 11.36
N ASN A 65 17.76 10.61 10.93
CA ASN A 65 18.85 9.67 10.74
C ASN A 65 18.64 8.98 9.38
N ASP A 66 19.63 9.07 8.49
CA ASP A 66 19.60 8.55 7.11
C ASP A 66 20.25 7.17 6.96
N ASN A 67 20.63 6.52 8.06
CA ASN A 67 21.18 5.17 8.02
C ASN A 67 20.17 4.17 7.47
N VAL A 68 20.62 3.31 6.57
CA VAL A 68 19.81 2.26 5.95
C VAL A 68 19.97 0.95 6.72
N MET A 69 19.04 0.65 7.61
CA MET A 69 19.03 -0.62 8.34
C MET A 69 18.41 -1.76 7.51
N VAL A 70 17.39 -1.43 6.74
CA VAL A 70 16.63 -2.37 5.89
C VAL A 70 16.34 -1.68 4.56
N ASP A 71 16.55 -2.38 3.45
CA ASP A 71 16.04 -1.92 2.16
C ASP A 71 14.51 -2.12 2.14
N LEU A 72 13.80 -1.05 2.54
CA LEU A 72 12.34 -1.05 2.66
C LEU A 72 11.63 -1.25 1.32
N ASN A 73 12.23 -0.76 0.23
CA ASN A 73 11.67 -0.95 -1.10
C ASN A 73 11.78 -2.42 -1.54
N ALA A 74 12.95 -3.03 -1.40
CA ALA A 74 13.13 -4.44 -1.69
C ALA A 74 12.26 -5.33 -0.78
N PHE A 75 12.14 -5.00 0.49
CA PHE A 75 11.31 -5.72 1.45
C PHE A 75 9.82 -5.71 1.03
N MET A 76 9.25 -4.54 0.73
CA MET A 76 7.86 -4.40 0.30
C MET A 76 7.61 -5.02 -1.08
N THR A 77 8.59 -4.99 -1.95
CA THR A 77 8.54 -5.68 -3.26
C THR A 77 8.42 -7.21 -3.05
N GLU A 78 9.24 -7.78 -2.19
CA GLU A 78 9.19 -9.23 -1.89
C GLU A 78 7.89 -9.59 -1.13
N TYR A 79 7.47 -8.77 -0.18
CA TYR A 79 6.15 -8.92 0.46
C TYR A 79 5.02 -8.98 -0.58
N SER A 80 5.01 -8.05 -1.54
CA SER A 80 4.02 -8.00 -2.61
C SER A 80 4.01 -9.27 -3.46
N ARG A 81 5.18 -9.78 -3.84
CA ARG A 81 5.31 -11.04 -4.58
C ARG A 81 4.75 -12.23 -3.80
N ILE A 82 5.02 -12.28 -2.50
CA ILE A 82 4.52 -13.35 -1.62
C ILE A 82 2.99 -13.34 -1.56
N ILE A 83 2.37 -12.18 -1.45
CA ILE A 83 0.90 -12.07 -1.29
C ILE A 83 0.14 -12.16 -2.62
N TRP A 84 0.79 -11.90 -3.76
CA TRP A 84 0.18 -11.89 -5.09
C TRP A 84 -0.71 -13.10 -5.40
N PRO A 85 -0.27 -14.36 -5.20
CA PRO A 85 -1.12 -15.50 -5.50
C PRO A 85 -2.43 -15.51 -4.70
N LEU A 86 -2.37 -15.10 -3.46
CA LEU A 86 -3.54 -15.05 -2.58
C LEU A 86 -4.45 -13.87 -2.94
N PHE A 87 -3.87 -12.73 -3.33
CA PHE A 87 -4.61 -11.57 -3.82
C PHE A 87 -5.42 -11.92 -5.08
N VAL A 88 -4.82 -12.60 -6.05
CA VAL A 88 -5.54 -13.06 -7.25
C VAL A 88 -6.71 -13.99 -6.87
N TRP A 89 -6.54 -14.88 -5.89
CA TRP A 89 -7.63 -15.71 -5.37
C TRP A 89 -8.72 -14.88 -4.69
N ASN A 90 -8.36 -13.81 -3.96
CA ASN A 90 -9.36 -12.95 -3.33
C ASN A 90 -10.20 -12.22 -4.39
N ILE A 91 -9.57 -11.63 -5.41
CA ILE A 91 -10.30 -11.04 -6.55
C ILE A 91 -11.15 -12.10 -7.27
N TRP A 92 -10.63 -13.32 -7.44
CA TRP A 92 -11.39 -14.43 -8.02
C TRP A 92 -12.67 -14.71 -7.22
N CYS A 93 -12.60 -14.74 -5.89
CA CYS A 93 -13.77 -14.94 -5.05
C CYS A 93 -14.82 -13.82 -5.22
N TYR A 94 -14.37 -12.58 -5.33
CA TYR A 94 -15.27 -11.45 -5.59
C TYR A 94 -15.93 -11.55 -6.97
N ARG A 95 -15.16 -11.84 -8.00
CA ARG A 95 -15.68 -11.96 -9.38
C ARG A 95 -16.61 -13.15 -9.60
N ASN A 96 -16.53 -14.17 -8.78
CA ASN A 96 -17.41 -15.34 -8.83
C ASN A 96 -18.52 -15.31 -7.76
N GLU A 97 -18.73 -14.17 -7.08
CA GLU A 97 -19.76 -13.96 -6.06
C GLU A 97 -19.68 -14.92 -4.85
N VAL A 98 -18.49 -15.51 -4.63
CA VAL A 98 -18.20 -16.39 -3.48
C VAL A 98 -17.31 -15.71 -2.43
N TYR A 99 -17.31 -14.38 -2.41
CA TYR A 99 -16.49 -13.56 -1.51
C TYR A 99 -16.77 -13.82 -0.02
N HIS A 100 -17.95 -14.31 0.34
CA HIS A 100 -18.30 -14.71 1.70
C HIS A 100 -17.48 -15.90 2.22
N GLU A 101 -16.87 -16.68 1.35
CA GLU A 101 -16.02 -17.82 1.68
C GLU A 101 -14.56 -17.44 1.93
N PHE A 102 -14.14 -16.31 1.37
CA PHE A 102 -12.83 -15.73 1.58
C PHE A 102 -12.93 -14.21 1.40
N THR A 103 -13.26 -13.55 2.49
CA THR A 103 -13.49 -12.10 2.52
C THR A 103 -12.19 -11.31 2.39
N ILE A 104 -12.31 -10.00 2.14
CA ILE A 104 -11.16 -9.08 2.19
C ILE A 104 -10.52 -9.05 3.57
N SER A 105 -11.32 -9.18 4.64
CA SER A 105 -10.81 -9.27 6.02
C SER A 105 -9.98 -10.52 6.24
N ASP A 106 -10.42 -11.68 5.74
CA ASP A 106 -9.64 -12.94 5.78
C ASP A 106 -8.32 -12.83 5.02
N PHE A 107 -8.34 -12.15 3.88
CA PHE A 107 -7.13 -11.85 3.10
C PHE A 107 -6.18 -10.98 3.94
N CYS A 108 -6.66 -9.84 4.43
CA CYS A 108 -5.86 -8.91 5.22
C CYS A 108 -5.27 -9.56 6.47
N GLU A 109 -6.05 -10.35 7.23
CA GLU A 109 -5.56 -11.10 8.39
C GLU A 109 -4.46 -12.10 8.03
N THR A 110 -4.59 -12.76 6.87
CA THR A 110 -3.60 -13.72 6.40
C THR A 110 -2.25 -13.07 6.10
N VAL A 111 -2.25 -11.85 5.55
CA VAL A 111 -1.04 -11.17 5.06
C VAL A 111 -0.44 -10.15 6.02
N THR A 112 -1.09 -9.87 7.15
CA THR A 112 -0.65 -8.90 8.17
C THR A 112 0.68 -9.29 8.83
N PHE A 113 1.45 -8.30 9.29
CA PHE A 113 2.61 -8.50 10.15
C PHE A 113 2.15 -8.57 11.61
N ARG A 114 2.55 -9.61 12.33
CA ARG A 114 2.24 -9.76 13.76
C ARG A 114 3.35 -9.23 14.64
N ASP A 115 4.58 -9.48 14.21
CA ASP A 115 5.80 -9.06 14.90
C ASP A 115 6.90 -8.89 13.86
N VAL A 116 7.61 -7.77 13.91
CA VAL A 116 8.71 -7.45 13.00
C VAL A 116 9.97 -7.25 13.80
N ASN A 117 10.92 -8.17 13.65
CA ASN A 117 12.27 -7.99 14.17
C ASN A 117 13.09 -7.19 13.13
N PRO A 118 13.47 -5.95 13.41
CA PRO A 118 14.19 -5.11 12.45
C PRO A 118 15.62 -5.61 12.13
N TYR A 119 16.18 -6.51 12.94
CA TYR A 119 17.47 -7.15 12.65
C TYR A 119 17.34 -8.38 11.75
N HIS A 120 16.15 -8.98 11.68
CA HIS A 120 15.84 -10.18 10.90
C HIS A 120 14.47 -10.04 10.23
N PRO A 121 14.26 -9.00 9.39
CA PRO A 121 12.95 -8.73 8.78
C PRO A 121 12.50 -9.85 7.82
N GLU A 122 13.44 -10.60 7.25
CA GLU A 122 13.20 -11.75 6.39
C GLU A 122 12.35 -12.85 7.07
N ASN A 123 12.45 -13.00 8.40
CA ASN A 123 11.64 -13.95 9.14
C ASN A 123 10.15 -13.60 9.07
N THR A 124 9.81 -12.31 9.08
CA THR A 124 8.43 -11.85 8.92
C THR A 124 7.88 -12.23 7.55
N LEU A 125 8.67 -12.03 6.48
CA LEU A 125 8.29 -12.46 5.13
C LEU A 125 8.07 -13.97 5.04
N GLN A 126 8.93 -14.76 5.67
CA GLN A 126 8.79 -16.21 5.68
C GLN A 126 7.51 -16.66 6.41
N MET A 127 7.15 -16.00 7.52
CA MET A 127 5.89 -16.28 8.22
C MET A 127 4.66 -15.95 7.37
N VAL A 128 4.67 -14.80 6.69
CA VAL A 128 3.59 -14.43 5.74
C VAL A 128 3.49 -15.46 4.62
N LYS A 129 4.61 -15.83 4.00
CA LYS A 129 4.69 -16.83 2.93
C LYS A 129 4.06 -18.17 3.33
N ASN A 130 4.34 -18.63 4.54
CA ASN A 130 3.78 -19.88 5.07
C ASN A 130 2.25 -19.79 5.21
N ARG A 131 1.72 -18.67 5.75
CA ARG A 131 0.27 -18.46 5.87
C ARG A 131 -0.39 -18.37 4.49
N VAL A 132 0.18 -17.60 3.58
CA VAL A 132 -0.29 -17.46 2.20
C VAL A 132 -0.36 -18.82 1.49
N ASN A 133 0.72 -19.59 1.53
CA ASN A 133 0.76 -20.92 0.90
C ASN A 133 -0.30 -21.86 1.46
N LYS A 134 -0.50 -21.85 2.78
CA LYS A 134 -1.56 -22.64 3.45
C LYS A 134 -2.95 -22.23 2.97
N LYS A 135 -3.23 -20.93 2.90
CA LYS A 135 -4.53 -20.40 2.48
C LYS A 135 -4.78 -20.65 0.97
N VAL A 136 -3.78 -20.45 0.12
CA VAL A 136 -3.86 -20.77 -1.32
C VAL A 136 -4.15 -22.26 -1.53
N SER A 137 -3.45 -23.15 -0.82
CA SER A 137 -3.70 -24.60 -0.91
C SER A 137 -5.11 -24.98 -0.43
N TRP A 138 -5.64 -24.28 0.55
CA TRP A 138 -7.02 -24.47 1.01
C TRP A 138 -8.02 -24.01 -0.06
N LEU A 139 -7.85 -22.82 -0.65
CA LEU A 139 -8.70 -22.29 -1.72
C LEU A 139 -8.71 -23.22 -2.95
N GLN A 140 -7.54 -23.72 -3.36
CA GLN A 140 -7.43 -24.64 -4.50
C GLN A 140 -8.16 -25.98 -4.29
N ARG A 141 -8.28 -26.42 -3.03
CA ARG A 141 -9.05 -27.64 -2.68
C ARG A 141 -10.54 -27.33 -2.60
N LYS A 142 -10.89 -26.15 -2.07
CA LYS A 142 -12.29 -25.74 -1.92
C LYS A 142 -12.94 -25.41 -3.27
N PHE A 143 -12.19 -24.82 -4.18
CA PHE A 143 -12.64 -24.38 -5.49
C PHE A 143 -11.80 -25.04 -6.61
N PRO A 144 -11.97 -26.34 -6.87
CA PRO A 144 -11.19 -27.04 -7.89
C PRO A 144 -11.42 -26.50 -9.31
N GLU A 145 -12.61 -25.98 -9.61
CA GLU A 145 -12.96 -25.29 -10.86
C GLU A 145 -12.19 -23.99 -11.03
N GLY A 146 -11.91 -23.30 -9.95
CA GLY A 146 -11.14 -22.07 -9.94
C GLY A 146 -9.74 -22.22 -10.57
N LYS A 147 -9.17 -23.43 -10.56
CA LYS A 147 -7.87 -23.68 -11.21
C LYS A 147 -7.87 -23.34 -12.71
N LYS A 148 -9.00 -23.49 -13.38
CA LYS A 148 -9.14 -23.20 -14.82
C LYS A 148 -9.28 -21.71 -15.11
N THR A 149 -9.88 -20.94 -14.20
CA THR A 149 -10.19 -19.51 -14.37
C THR A 149 -9.22 -18.60 -13.66
N TYR A 150 -8.40 -19.13 -12.74
CA TYR A 150 -7.36 -18.39 -12.03
C TYR A 150 -6.26 -17.84 -12.95
N ALA A 151 -5.75 -18.65 -13.88
CA ALA A 151 -4.68 -18.23 -14.77
C ALA A 151 -5.14 -17.13 -15.75
N PRO A 152 -6.32 -17.24 -16.41
CA PRO A 152 -6.90 -16.14 -17.17
C PRO A 152 -7.06 -14.84 -16.36
N LEU A 153 -7.64 -14.91 -15.15
CA LEU A 153 -7.79 -13.74 -14.29
C LEU A 153 -6.42 -13.11 -13.93
N ARG A 154 -5.44 -13.95 -13.58
CA ARG A 154 -4.09 -13.47 -13.30
C ARG A 154 -3.50 -12.73 -14.51
N SER A 155 -3.70 -13.25 -15.74
CA SER A 155 -3.23 -12.57 -16.96
C SER A 155 -3.93 -11.24 -17.15
N GLU A 156 -5.25 -11.20 -16.98
CA GLU A 156 -6.04 -9.98 -17.09
C GLU A 156 -5.57 -8.89 -16.10
N LEU A 157 -5.32 -9.25 -14.83
CA LEU A 157 -4.80 -8.30 -13.85
C LEU A 157 -3.42 -7.75 -14.25
N LEU A 158 -2.55 -8.60 -14.83
CA LEU A 158 -1.27 -8.14 -15.38
C LEU A 158 -1.46 -7.19 -16.56
N ASP A 159 -2.40 -7.48 -17.47
CA ASP A 159 -2.71 -6.64 -18.62
C ASP A 159 -3.32 -5.29 -18.18
N MET A 160 -4.03 -5.25 -17.06
CA MET A 160 -4.49 -4.02 -16.41
C MET A 160 -3.34 -3.22 -15.76
N GLY A 161 -2.12 -3.77 -15.73
CA GLY A 161 -0.92 -3.11 -15.18
C GLY A 161 -0.64 -3.40 -13.71
N LEU A 162 -1.38 -4.31 -13.07
CA LEU A 162 -1.01 -4.81 -11.76
C LEU A 162 0.21 -5.74 -11.89
N THR A 163 1.13 -5.64 -10.95
CA THR A 163 2.30 -6.54 -10.93
C THR A 163 2.46 -7.23 -9.58
N PRO A 164 3.09 -8.42 -9.54
CA PRO A 164 3.41 -9.05 -8.27
C PRO A 164 4.20 -8.14 -7.32
N GLU A 165 5.04 -7.26 -7.85
CA GLU A 165 5.92 -6.35 -7.10
C GLU A 165 5.16 -5.23 -6.38
N THR A 166 3.98 -4.89 -6.87
CA THR A 166 3.18 -3.72 -6.41
C THR A 166 1.81 -4.11 -5.84
N THR A 167 1.59 -5.39 -5.55
CA THR A 167 0.30 -5.92 -5.04
C THR A 167 -0.21 -5.16 -3.82
N TYR A 168 0.68 -4.69 -2.93
CA TYR A 168 0.29 -3.95 -1.73
C TYR A 168 -0.47 -2.64 -2.04
N LEU A 169 -0.34 -2.09 -3.25
CA LEU A 169 -1.09 -0.90 -3.67
C LEU A 169 -2.57 -1.17 -3.92
N TYR A 170 -2.97 -2.43 -4.08
CA TYR A 170 -4.32 -2.84 -4.48
C TYR A 170 -5.07 -3.63 -3.39
N MET A 171 -4.48 -3.79 -2.22
CA MET A 171 -5.15 -4.36 -1.05
C MET A 171 -5.70 -3.26 -0.15
N GLN A 172 -6.61 -3.60 0.76
CA GLN A 172 -7.28 -2.65 1.65
C GLN A 172 -6.31 -1.67 2.32
N GLY A 173 -6.50 -0.37 2.07
CA GLY A 173 -5.56 0.69 2.44
C GLY A 173 -5.27 0.78 3.93
N HIS A 174 -6.32 0.81 4.77
CA HIS A 174 -6.14 0.79 6.23
C HIS A 174 -5.32 -0.41 6.70
N SER A 175 -5.54 -1.58 6.10
CA SER A 175 -4.77 -2.78 6.46
C SER A 175 -3.30 -2.68 6.07
N VAL A 176 -2.98 -2.13 4.90
CA VAL A 176 -1.58 -1.86 4.51
C VAL A 176 -0.93 -0.90 5.50
N PHE A 177 -1.61 0.19 5.81
CA PHE A 177 -1.10 1.23 6.69
C PHE A 177 -0.86 0.69 8.11
N GLU A 178 -1.91 0.15 8.74
CA GLU A 178 -1.92 -0.19 10.16
C GLU A 178 -1.26 -1.54 10.45
N ASN A 179 -1.40 -2.52 9.56
CA ASN A 179 -1.03 -3.91 9.82
C ASN A 179 0.19 -4.39 9.02
N VAL A 180 0.76 -3.54 8.15
CA VAL A 180 1.96 -3.87 7.36
C VAL A 180 3.02 -2.80 7.54
N VAL A 181 2.76 -1.56 7.12
CA VAL A 181 3.77 -0.51 7.07
C VAL A 181 4.10 0.04 8.46
N MET A 182 3.11 0.34 9.29
CA MET A 182 3.38 0.82 10.66
C MET A 182 4.14 -0.21 11.52
N PRO A 183 3.76 -1.51 11.55
CA PRO A 183 4.54 -2.53 12.25
C PRO A 183 5.97 -2.71 11.71
N LEU A 184 6.20 -2.44 10.43
CA LEU A 184 7.54 -2.47 9.82
C LEU A 184 8.38 -1.25 10.24
N LEU A 185 7.83 -0.05 10.09
CA LEU A 185 8.59 1.19 10.29
C LEU A 185 8.82 1.53 11.77
N THR A 186 7.87 1.25 12.64
CA THR A 186 7.95 1.63 14.07
C THR A 186 9.20 1.08 14.76
N PRO A 187 9.53 -0.22 14.69
CA PRO A 187 10.75 -0.74 15.32
C PRO A 187 12.02 -0.23 14.63
N ILE A 188 12.03 -0.05 13.30
CA ILE A 188 13.16 0.51 12.55
C ILE A 188 13.42 1.95 12.99
N CYS A 189 12.40 2.81 13.00
CA CYS A 189 12.54 4.19 13.46
C CYS A 189 12.97 4.28 14.93
N THR A 190 12.51 3.36 15.78
CA THR A 190 12.94 3.28 17.18
C THR A 190 14.45 2.99 17.28
N LEU A 191 14.97 2.10 16.45
CA LEU A 191 16.41 1.80 16.42
C LEU A 191 17.22 2.97 15.87
N LEU A 192 16.77 3.60 14.79
CA LEU A 192 17.43 4.77 14.19
C LEU A 192 17.53 5.94 15.19
N ARG A 193 16.47 6.18 15.98
CA ARG A 193 16.47 7.17 17.05
C ARG A 193 17.51 6.85 18.14
N LYS A 194 17.53 5.61 18.61
CA LYS A 194 18.51 5.15 19.60
C LYS A 194 19.95 5.25 19.10
N GLU A 195 20.16 4.95 17.82
CA GLU A 195 21.47 5.09 17.19
C GLU A 195 21.92 6.56 17.20
N ARG A 196 21.06 7.49 16.79
CA ARG A 196 21.35 8.92 16.80
C ARG A 196 21.60 9.46 18.22
N GLU A 197 20.82 9.04 19.20
CA GLU A 197 21.05 9.38 20.60
C GLU A 197 22.41 8.88 21.10
N ARG A 198 22.85 7.67 20.71
CA ARG A 198 24.18 7.15 21.03
C ARG A 198 25.31 7.97 20.40
N GLU A 199 25.12 8.42 19.15
CA GLU A 199 26.10 9.31 18.48
C GLU A 199 26.21 10.64 19.19
N ILE A 200 25.10 11.28 19.54
CA ILE A 200 25.13 12.53 20.34
C ILE A 200 25.87 12.32 21.67
N ASN A 201 25.52 11.22 22.38
CA ASN A 201 26.21 10.92 23.65
C ASN A 201 27.73 10.68 23.51
N LYS A 202 28.15 10.14 22.35
CA LYS A 202 29.57 9.87 22.06
C LYS A 202 30.35 11.12 21.66
N LEU A 203 29.69 12.04 20.96
CA LEU A 203 30.35 13.24 20.40
C LEU A 203 30.35 14.43 21.35
N ALA A 204 29.44 14.47 22.32
CA ALA A 204 29.36 15.56 23.28
C ALA A 204 30.56 15.55 24.23
N GLU A 205 31.26 16.68 24.30
CA GLU A 205 32.45 16.87 25.18
C GLU A 205 32.06 17.17 26.64
N HIS A 206 30.89 17.81 26.83
CA HIS A 206 30.45 18.27 28.15
C HIS A 206 28.97 17.85 28.40
N GLU A 207 28.66 17.63 29.69
CA GLU A 207 27.32 17.20 30.12
C GLU A 207 26.19 18.16 29.69
N ILE A 208 26.42 19.47 29.81
CA ILE A 208 25.40 20.49 29.41
C ILE A 208 25.21 20.47 27.92
N GLN A 209 26.25 20.33 27.10
CA GLN A 209 26.16 20.19 25.66
C GLN A 209 25.34 18.95 25.30
N ARG A 210 25.65 17.80 25.89
CA ARG A 210 24.95 16.54 25.68
C ARG A 210 23.45 16.67 25.95
N GLN A 211 23.09 17.24 27.10
CA GLN A 211 21.67 17.42 27.46
C GLN A 211 20.94 18.34 26.48
N ASN A 212 21.57 19.44 26.07
CA ASN A 212 20.98 20.38 25.11
C ASN A 212 20.79 19.72 23.74
N GLU A 213 21.78 19.01 23.21
CA GLU A 213 21.72 18.33 21.92
C GLU A 213 20.66 17.20 21.92
N LEU A 214 20.60 16.39 22.99
CA LEU A 214 19.56 15.37 23.13
C LEU A 214 18.16 15.99 23.20
N SER A 215 18.00 17.07 23.97
CA SER A 215 16.73 17.77 24.06
C SER A 215 16.29 18.35 22.70
N CYS A 216 17.20 19.02 21.99
CA CYS A 216 16.93 19.52 20.64
C CYS A 216 16.55 18.39 19.68
N TYR A 217 17.29 17.28 19.70
CA TYR A 217 16.98 16.13 18.86
C TYR A 217 15.60 15.54 19.16
N GLN A 218 15.27 15.32 20.43
CA GLN A 218 13.98 14.76 20.83
C GLN A 218 12.80 15.65 20.42
N HIS A 219 12.94 16.97 20.52
CA HIS A 219 11.90 17.92 20.08
C HIS A 219 11.78 18.05 18.55
N SER A 220 12.80 17.63 17.81
CA SER A 220 12.82 17.69 16.36
C SER A 220 12.26 16.43 15.69
N GLN A 221 12.00 15.35 16.45
CA GLN A 221 11.43 14.13 15.93
C GLN A 221 9.96 14.30 15.56
N ALA A 222 9.52 13.53 14.55
CA ALA A 222 8.12 13.51 14.14
C ALA A 222 7.53 12.09 14.27
N PRO A 223 6.23 11.95 14.55
CA PRO A 223 5.54 10.67 14.50
C PRO A 223 5.58 10.05 13.11
N VAL A 224 5.80 8.74 13.03
CA VAL A 224 5.93 8.01 11.75
C VAL A 224 4.64 8.08 10.93
N ASP A 225 3.49 7.92 11.59
CA ASP A 225 2.16 7.97 10.96
C ASP A 225 1.86 9.37 10.38
N ASP A 226 2.27 10.44 11.06
CA ASP A 226 2.14 11.81 10.54
C ASP A 226 2.99 12.02 9.28
N MET A 227 4.20 11.46 9.26
CA MET A 227 5.08 11.57 8.09
C MET A 227 4.55 10.74 6.91
N LEU A 228 3.99 9.56 7.16
CA LEU A 228 3.31 8.76 6.14
C LEU A 228 2.13 9.53 5.52
N LYS A 229 1.23 10.07 6.35
CA LYS A 229 0.04 10.83 5.90
C LYS A 229 0.40 12.08 5.09
N LYS A 230 1.55 12.68 5.35
CA LYS A 230 2.07 13.87 4.62
C LYS A 230 2.93 13.50 3.41
N SER A 231 3.21 12.21 3.20
CA SER A 231 4.05 11.74 2.10
C SER A 231 3.47 12.10 0.74
N THR A 232 4.33 12.55 -0.17
CA THR A 232 3.99 12.83 -1.57
C THR A 232 4.86 12.03 -2.55
N GLY A 233 5.69 11.11 -2.05
CA GLY A 233 6.61 10.31 -2.87
C GLY A 233 5.90 9.37 -3.86
N PHE A 234 4.62 9.09 -3.65
CA PHE A 234 3.79 8.29 -4.54
C PHE A 234 3.56 8.89 -5.93
N ARG A 235 3.91 10.17 -6.15
CA ARG A 235 3.73 10.86 -7.44
C ARG A 235 4.45 10.19 -8.60
N THR A 236 5.41 9.31 -8.32
CA THR A 236 6.13 8.49 -9.32
C THR A 236 5.50 7.11 -9.50
N SER A 237 4.40 6.80 -8.82
CA SER A 237 3.73 5.51 -8.93
C SER A 237 2.84 5.43 -10.17
N LYS A 238 2.75 4.23 -10.76
CA LYS A 238 1.88 3.99 -11.93
C LYS A 238 0.41 4.35 -11.68
N PRO A 239 -0.22 3.94 -10.56
CA PRO A 239 -1.60 4.33 -10.28
C PRO A 239 -1.81 5.85 -10.27
N TYR A 240 -0.84 6.61 -9.75
CA TYR A 240 -0.92 8.06 -9.75
C TYR A 240 -0.74 8.65 -11.16
N GLU A 241 0.15 8.10 -11.98
CA GLU A 241 0.30 8.50 -13.39
C GLU A 241 -1.01 8.32 -14.15
N TRP A 242 -1.73 7.22 -13.95
CA TRP A 242 -3.04 6.99 -14.58
C TRP A 242 -4.09 7.99 -14.12
N LEU A 243 -4.17 8.27 -12.81
CA LEU A 243 -5.06 9.29 -12.28
C LEU A 243 -4.79 10.68 -12.89
N ILE A 244 -3.53 11.08 -13.00
CA ILE A 244 -3.15 12.36 -13.62
C ILE A 244 -3.50 12.40 -15.11
N ALA A 245 -3.36 11.28 -15.82
CA ALA A 245 -3.76 11.17 -17.22
C ALA A 245 -5.27 11.36 -17.39
N ASP A 246 -6.09 10.77 -16.50
CA ASP A 246 -7.54 10.96 -16.53
C ASP A 246 -7.97 12.38 -16.20
N ILE A 247 -7.35 13.00 -15.18
CA ILE A 247 -7.57 14.40 -14.85
C ILE A 247 -7.25 15.29 -16.06
N SER A 248 -6.11 15.04 -16.71
CA SER A 248 -5.67 15.83 -17.88
C SER A 248 -6.63 15.68 -19.06
N ARG A 249 -7.13 14.46 -19.29
CA ARG A 249 -8.14 14.19 -20.34
C ARG A 249 -9.44 14.94 -20.06
N LEU A 250 -9.95 14.82 -18.83
CA LEU A 250 -11.17 15.51 -18.40
C LEU A 250 -11.05 17.04 -18.56
N MET A 251 -9.93 17.63 -18.13
CA MET A 251 -9.69 19.06 -18.28
C MET A 251 -9.64 19.50 -19.75
N ALA A 252 -9.07 18.68 -20.64
CA ALA A 252 -9.03 18.96 -22.07
C ALA A 252 -10.42 18.89 -22.74
N GLU A 253 -11.31 18.04 -22.23
CA GLU A 253 -12.70 17.91 -22.72
C GLU A 253 -13.56 19.08 -22.25
N VAL A 254 -13.48 19.45 -20.96
CA VAL A 254 -14.24 20.57 -20.37
C VAL A 254 -13.77 21.94 -20.89
N GLY A 255 -12.49 22.08 -21.17
CA GLY A 255 -11.90 23.35 -21.66
C GLY A 255 -12.12 23.66 -23.14
N ARG A 256 -12.81 22.80 -23.90
CA ARG A 256 -13.14 23.09 -25.31
C ARG A 256 -14.35 24.02 -25.36
N PRO A 257 -14.25 25.20 -26.00
CA PRO A 257 -15.42 26.06 -26.22
C PRO A 257 -16.42 25.30 -27.09
N LYS A 258 -17.69 25.30 -26.65
CA LYS A 258 -18.83 24.74 -27.39
C LYS A 258 -19.17 25.64 -28.57
#